data_c6cca9775e9451c96ee74da6826a7f56
#
_entry.id   c6cca9775e9451c96ee74da6826a7f56
#
_cell.length_a   1.000
_cell.length_b   1.000
_cell.length_c   1.000
_cell.angle_alpha   90.00
_cell.angle_beta   90.00
_cell.angle_gamma   90.00
#
_symmetry.space_group_name_H-M   'P 1'
#
loop_
_entity.id
_entity.type
_entity.pdbx_description
1 polymer ?
#
loop_
_entity_poly.entity_id
_entity_poly.type
_entity_poly.pdbx_seq_one_letter_code
_entity_poly.pdbx_strand_id
1 'polypeptide(L)'
;MCDSSVHVHIVHVSAEGVIPILEEARQKRLMKGNSRWRGGVTAETCHHYLTLSSEQIPPGHTEYKCSPPIRNITNKEKLWQYIEERRFDLITSDHSPSVASLKGPNFLTAWGGVSSVQFGVSLFWTEAKARGYSLSTLSHFLSAGPAKLTGLQRKGFLRPGYDADLIYFDPDASFVVTPEIIMYKNKISPYMNRVLQGQVVYTFLRGQLVASSGEVFEGPLGELLLKDGN
;
A
#
# COMPACT_ATOMS: atom_id res chain seq x y z
N MET A 1 -24.50 -13.41 -18.89
CA MET A 1 -23.40 -12.78 -19.64
C MET A 1 -22.76 -11.76 -18.72
N CYS A 2 -21.47 -11.90 -18.36
CA CYS A 2 -20.79 -10.83 -17.62
C CYS A 2 -20.71 -9.59 -18.51
N ASP A 3 -21.22 -8.47 -18.00
CA ASP A 3 -21.07 -7.17 -18.69
C ASP A 3 -19.58 -6.90 -18.91
N SER A 4 -19.19 -6.81 -20.19
CA SER A 4 -17.78 -6.61 -20.57
C SER A 4 -17.27 -5.21 -20.26
N SER A 5 -18.14 -4.28 -19.88
CA SER A 5 -17.81 -2.89 -19.58
C SER A 5 -17.34 -2.66 -18.12
N VAL A 6 -17.64 -3.59 -17.21
CA VAL A 6 -17.29 -3.46 -15.78
C VAL A 6 -15.79 -3.63 -15.56
N HIS A 7 -15.16 -2.62 -14.96
CA HIS A 7 -13.79 -2.72 -14.45
C HIS A 7 -13.78 -3.45 -13.11
N VAL A 8 -12.89 -4.42 -12.96
CA VAL A 8 -12.72 -5.21 -11.74
C VAL A 8 -11.34 -4.92 -11.13
N HIS A 9 -11.30 -4.63 -9.85
CA HIS A 9 -10.05 -4.49 -9.09
C HIS A 9 -9.93 -5.58 -8.05
N ILE A 10 -8.83 -6.34 -8.08
CA ILE A 10 -8.54 -7.40 -7.12
C ILE A 10 -7.66 -6.81 -6.02
N VAL A 11 -8.23 -6.71 -4.82
CA VAL A 11 -7.56 -6.11 -3.66
C VAL A 11 -6.63 -7.11 -2.97
N HIS A 12 -5.64 -6.62 -2.21
CA HIS A 12 -4.76 -7.34 -1.27
C HIS A 12 -4.30 -8.73 -1.74
N VAL A 13 -3.78 -8.85 -2.97
CA VAL A 13 -3.24 -10.12 -3.47
C VAL A 13 -2.04 -10.55 -2.63
N SER A 14 -2.17 -11.64 -1.89
CA SER A 14 -1.15 -12.18 -0.98
C SER A 14 -0.38 -13.36 -1.55
N ALA A 15 -0.96 -14.11 -2.48
CA ALA A 15 -0.41 -15.35 -3.02
C ALA A 15 0.11 -15.17 -4.44
N GLU A 16 1.34 -15.61 -4.69
CA GLU A 16 2.00 -15.51 -6.01
C GLU A 16 1.23 -16.26 -7.11
N GLY A 17 0.61 -17.40 -6.77
CA GLY A 17 -0.15 -18.22 -7.71
C GLY A 17 -1.43 -17.56 -8.26
N VAL A 18 -1.85 -16.41 -7.72
CA VAL A 18 -2.99 -15.63 -8.25
C VAL A 18 -2.61 -14.90 -9.55
N ILE A 19 -1.36 -14.52 -9.74
CA ILE A 19 -0.93 -13.68 -10.86
C ILE A 19 -1.12 -14.33 -12.22
N PRO A 20 -0.78 -15.62 -12.45
CA PRO A 20 -1.09 -16.28 -13.72
C PRO A 20 -2.59 -16.26 -14.06
N ILE A 21 -3.46 -16.43 -13.07
CA ILE A 21 -4.92 -16.39 -13.23
C ILE A 21 -5.39 -14.97 -13.62
N LEU A 22 -4.81 -13.96 -12.98
CA LEU A 22 -5.08 -12.54 -13.33
C LEU A 22 -4.66 -12.23 -14.76
N GLU A 23 -3.48 -12.69 -15.19
CA GLU A 23 -2.99 -12.46 -16.55
C GLU A 23 -3.90 -13.13 -17.59
N GLU A 24 -4.35 -14.35 -17.33
CA GLU A 24 -5.33 -15.02 -18.20
C GLU A 24 -6.64 -14.21 -18.30
N ALA A 25 -7.16 -13.72 -17.17
CA ALA A 25 -8.36 -12.88 -17.14
C ALA A 25 -8.14 -11.56 -17.90
N ARG A 26 -6.98 -10.92 -17.76
CA ARG A 26 -6.59 -9.72 -18.50
C ARG A 26 -6.55 -9.95 -20.01
N GLN A 27 -5.97 -11.05 -20.46
CA GLN A 27 -5.93 -11.42 -21.87
C GLN A 27 -7.33 -11.63 -22.44
N LYS A 28 -8.18 -12.38 -21.74
CA LYS A 28 -9.58 -12.58 -22.15
C LYS A 28 -10.36 -11.28 -22.29
N ARG A 29 -10.10 -10.29 -21.41
CA ARG A 29 -10.72 -8.97 -21.46
C ARG A 29 -10.16 -8.12 -22.61
N LEU A 30 -8.86 -8.17 -22.83
CA LEU A 30 -8.19 -7.47 -23.95
C LEU A 30 -8.74 -7.94 -25.29
N MET A 31 -8.90 -9.26 -25.49
CA MET A 31 -9.49 -9.84 -26.71
C MET A 31 -10.95 -9.37 -26.97
N LYS A 32 -11.64 -8.88 -25.96
CA LYS A 32 -12.98 -8.28 -26.06
C LYS A 32 -12.95 -6.77 -26.26
N GLY A 33 -11.81 -6.17 -26.59
CA GLY A 33 -11.64 -4.74 -26.82
C GLY A 33 -11.54 -3.87 -25.55
N ASN A 34 -11.41 -4.48 -24.37
CA ASN A 34 -11.18 -3.74 -23.14
C ASN A 34 -9.69 -3.41 -22.96
N SER A 35 -9.38 -2.40 -22.16
CA SER A 35 -8.01 -2.15 -21.68
C SER A 35 -7.92 -2.54 -20.20
N ARG A 36 -6.68 -2.66 -19.67
CA ARG A 36 -6.43 -2.96 -18.26
C ARG A 36 -7.22 -2.06 -17.30
N TRP A 37 -7.37 -0.79 -17.65
CA TRP A 37 -7.99 0.26 -16.84
C TRP A 37 -9.45 0.59 -17.23
N ARG A 38 -9.94 0.08 -18.35
CA ARG A 38 -11.30 0.33 -18.83
C ARG A 38 -11.96 -0.99 -19.23
N GLY A 39 -12.87 -1.45 -18.39
CA GLY A 39 -13.54 -2.75 -18.54
C GLY A 39 -12.61 -3.96 -18.34
N GLY A 40 -11.38 -3.74 -17.87
CA GLY A 40 -10.39 -4.79 -17.64
C GLY A 40 -10.26 -5.21 -16.17
N VAL A 41 -9.08 -5.75 -15.83
CA VAL A 41 -8.77 -6.24 -14.48
C VAL A 41 -7.48 -5.60 -13.99
N THR A 42 -7.56 -4.90 -12.87
CA THR A 42 -6.41 -4.40 -12.11
C THR A 42 -6.23 -5.16 -10.81
N ALA A 43 -5.05 -5.11 -10.22
CA ALA A 43 -4.74 -5.78 -8.97
C ALA A 43 -3.74 -5.01 -8.14
N GLU A 44 -3.89 -5.10 -6.82
CA GLU A 44 -2.94 -4.56 -5.86
C GLU A 44 -2.35 -5.66 -4.97
N THR A 45 -1.23 -5.35 -4.36
CA THR A 45 -0.70 -6.08 -3.19
C THR A 45 -0.48 -5.11 -2.04
N CYS A 46 -0.08 -5.62 -0.86
CA CYS A 46 0.06 -4.79 0.32
C CYS A 46 1.49 -4.75 0.82
N HIS A 47 1.83 -3.65 1.56
CA HIS A 47 3.14 -3.51 2.17
C HIS A 47 3.53 -4.72 3.01
N HIS A 48 2.60 -5.28 3.80
CA HIS A 48 2.88 -6.41 4.67
C HIS A 48 3.23 -7.70 3.90
N TYR A 49 2.68 -7.94 2.71
CA TYR A 49 3.08 -9.10 1.88
C TYR A 49 4.45 -8.93 1.22
N LEU A 50 4.91 -7.68 1.08
CA LEU A 50 6.20 -7.34 0.48
C LEU A 50 7.33 -7.20 1.52
N THR A 51 6.99 -7.06 2.81
CA THR A 51 7.96 -6.76 3.88
C THR A 51 8.07 -7.85 4.94
N LEU A 52 7.03 -8.68 5.10
CA LEU A 52 6.95 -9.72 6.12
C LEU A 52 6.90 -11.11 5.47
N SER A 53 7.34 -12.12 6.23
CA SER A 53 7.16 -13.53 5.86
C SER A 53 6.72 -14.35 7.09
N SER A 54 6.00 -15.45 6.83
CA SER A 54 5.42 -16.27 7.90
C SER A 54 6.46 -16.88 8.84
N GLU A 55 7.68 -17.14 8.34
CA GLU A 55 8.80 -17.67 9.13
C GLU A 55 9.32 -16.67 10.17
N GLN A 56 9.06 -15.38 9.98
CA GLN A 56 9.49 -14.32 10.89
C GLN A 56 8.46 -14.04 11.99
N ILE A 57 7.27 -14.65 11.94
CA ILE A 57 6.19 -14.37 12.87
C ILE A 57 6.37 -15.23 14.14
N PRO A 58 6.64 -14.62 15.30
CA PRO A 58 6.78 -15.38 16.52
C PRO A 58 5.42 -15.95 16.99
N PRO A 59 5.40 -17.09 17.70
CA PRO A 59 4.18 -17.60 18.29
C PRO A 59 3.49 -16.57 19.20
N GLY A 60 2.17 -16.43 19.07
CA GLY A 60 1.38 -15.50 19.89
C GLY A 60 1.39 -14.03 19.43
N HIS A 61 2.23 -13.66 18.45
CA HIS A 61 2.32 -12.30 17.91
C HIS A 61 1.23 -12.04 16.88
N THR A 62 0.00 -11.89 17.33
CA THR A 62 -1.19 -11.75 16.48
C THR A 62 -1.33 -10.38 15.82
N GLU A 63 -0.48 -9.41 16.14
CA GLU A 63 -0.36 -8.14 15.39
C GLU A 63 0.04 -8.36 13.92
N TYR A 64 0.64 -9.53 13.61
CA TYR A 64 0.95 -9.97 12.25
C TYR A 64 -0.23 -10.65 11.53
N LYS A 65 -1.31 -10.99 12.26
CA LYS A 65 -2.46 -11.65 11.64
C LYS A 65 -3.19 -10.70 10.70
N CYS A 66 -3.35 -11.11 9.46
CA CYS A 66 -4.20 -10.45 8.47
C CYS A 66 -4.96 -11.48 7.62
N SER A 67 -5.92 -11.03 6.86
CA SER A 67 -6.69 -11.85 5.92
C SER A 67 -6.81 -11.10 4.60
N PRO A 68 -6.26 -11.68 3.52
CA PRO A 68 -5.47 -12.92 3.40
C PRO A 68 -4.19 -12.95 4.26
N PRO A 69 -3.68 -14.15 4.64
CA PRO A 69 -2.52 -14.23 5.53
C PRO A 69 -1.19 -13.92 4.85
N ILE A 70 -0.22 -13.49 5.65
CA ILE A 70 1.19 -13.38 5.24
C ILE A 70 1.69 -14.78 4.88
N ARG A 71 2.37 -14.89 3.72
CA ARG A 71 2.91 -16.13 3.20
C ARG A 71 4.41 -16.27 3.53
N ASN A 72 5.01 -17.36 3.06
CA ASN A 72 6.43 -17.66 3.26
C ASN A 72 7.35 -16.72 2.46
N ILE A 73 8.64 -16.79 2.75
CA ILE A 73 9.66 -15.96 2.10
C ILE A 73 9.70 -16.17 0.59
N THR A 74 9.54 -17.40 0.10
CA THR A 74 9.54 -17.71 -1.34
C THR A 74 8.41 -16.98 -2.06
N ASN A 75 7.21 -16.98 -1.48
CA ASN A 75 6.08 -16.22 -2.01
C ASN A 75 6.36 -14.71 -2.01
N LYS A 76 6.95 -14.16 -0.92
CA LYS A 76 7.33 -12.74 -0.85
C LYS A 76 8.28 -12.35 -1.99
N GLU A 77 9.32 -13.12 -2.22
CA GLU A 77 10.28 -12.85 -3.30
C GLU A 77 9.63 -12.96 -4.68
N LYS A 78 8.66 -13.87 -4.84
CA LYS A 78 7.90 -14.00 -6.09
C LYS A 78 6.98 -12.79 -6.32
N LEU A 79 6.36 -12.23 -5.26
CA LEU A 79 5.61 -10.98 -5.38
C LEU A 79 6.50 -9.81 -5.80
N TRP A 80 7.74 -9.72 -5.29
CA TRP A 80 8.71 -8.72 -5.74
C TRP A 80 9.09 -8.88 -7.21
N GLN A 81 9.27 -10.10 -7.70
CA GLN A 81 9.45 -10.35 -9.13
C GLN A 81 8.26 -9.80 -9.94
N TYR A 82 7.03 -10.00 -9.47
CA TYR A 82 5.83 -9.46 -10.13
C TYR A 82 5.70 -7.92 -10.04
N ILE A 83 6.29 -7.29 -9.03
CA ILE A 83 6.46 -5.83 -8.99
C ILE A 83 7.38 -5.37 -10.13
N GLU A 84 8.52 -6.03 -10.33
CA GLU A 84 9.46 -5.75 -11.41
C GLU A 84 8.80 -5.92 -12.79
N GLU A 85 8.07 -7.00 -12.98
CA GLU A 85 7.34 -7.29 -14.22
C GLU A 85 6.09 -6.42 -14.44
N ARG A 86 5.79 -5.46 -13.54
CA ARG A 86 4.61 -4.59 -13.62
C ARG A 86 3.28 -5.37 -13.67
N ARG A 87 3.20 -6.50 -12.97
CA ARG A 87 1.97 -7.30 -12.88
C ARG A 87 0.96 -6.70 -11.92
N PHE A 88 1.41 -5.98 -10.90
CA PHE A 88 0.56 -5.17 -10.03
C PHE A 88 0.38 -3.76 -10.59
N ASP A 89 -0.74 -3.14 -10.25
CA ASP A 89 -1.11 -1.79 -10.68
C ASP A 89 -0.82 -0.73 -9.62
N LEU A 90 -0.89 -1.13 -8.36
CA LEU A 90 -0.59 -0.30 -7.20
C LEU A 90 -0.24 -1.15 -5.97
N ILE A 91 0.21 -0.48 -4.93
CA ILE A 91 0.49 -1.07 -3.61
C ILE A 91 -0.26 -0.25 -2.58
N THR A 92 -0.89 -0.92 -1.61
CA THR A 92 -1.71 -0.29 -0.57
C THR A 92 -1.28 -0.69 0.83
N SER A 93 -1.72 0.06 1.82
CA SER A 93 -1.46 -0.27 3.23
C SER A 93 -2.39 -1.35 3.75
N ASP A 94 -3.61 -1.42 3.25
CA ASP A 94 -4.69 -2.22 3.85
C ASP A 94 -4.75 -2.03 5.38
N HIS A 95 -4.66 -0.76 5.81
CA HIS A 95 -4.57 -0.38 7.23
C HIS A 95 -5.83 -0.77 7.98
N SER A 96 -5.72 -1.82 8.79
CA SER A 96 -6.82 -2.39 9.56
C SER A 96 -6.47 -2.43 11.06
N PRO A 97 -6.52 -1.28 11.76
CA PRO A 97 -6.17 -1.18 13.16
C PRO A 97 -7.26 -1.79 14.06
N SER A 98 -6.84 -2.32 15.21
CA SER A 98 -7.77 -2.79 16.26
C SER A 98 -7.25 -2.45 17.65
N VAL A 99 -8.12 -2.52 18.64
CA VAL A 99 -7.72 -2.41 20.05
C VAL A 99 -6.94 -3.65 20.50
N ALA A 100 -6.07 -3.50 21.51
CA ALA A 100 -5.21 -4.57 21.99
C ALA A 100 -5.98 -5.82 22.45
N SER A 101 -7.15 -5.64 23.05
CA SER A 101 -8.00 -6.74 23.52
C SER A 101 -8.48 -7.70 22.42
N LEU A 102 -8.50 -7.24 21.15
CA LEU A 102 -8.84 -8.06 19.99
C LEU A 102 -7.63 -8.80 19.40
N LYS A 103 -6.42 -8.52 19.89
CA LYS A 103 -5.15 -9.13 19.48
C LYS A 103 -4.62 -10.12 20.54
N GLY A 104 -5.52 -10.92 21.15
CA GLY A 104 -5.09 -11.99 22.06
C GLY A 104 -4.15 -13.00 21.37
N PRO A 105 -3.41 -13.84 22.11
CA PRO A 105 -2.29 -14.63 21.58
C PRO A 105 -2.69 -15.79 20.65
N ASN A 106 -3.96 -16.06 20.52
CA ASN A 106 -4.46 -17.16 19.68
C ASN A 106 -4.80 -16.65 18.28
N PHE A 107 -4.03 -17.10 17.27
CA PHE A 107 -4.24 -16.74 15.85
C PHE A 107 -5.60 -17.14 15.31
N LEU A 108 -6.28 -18.13 15.86
CA LEU A 108 -7.62 -18.54 15.37
C LEU A 108 -8.69 -17.53 15.77
N THR A 109 -8.58 -16.93 16.95
CA THR A 109 -9.60 -16.04 17.52
C THR A 109 -9.24 -14.56 17.45
N ALA A 110 -7.95 -14.21 17.33
CA ALA A 110 -7.53 -12.82 17.24
C ALA A 110 -8.08 -12.13 15.98
N TRP A 111 -8.35 -10.83 16.08
CA TRP A 111 -8.75 -9.99 14.93
C TRP A 111 -7.66 -9.97 13.86
N GLY A 112 -8.07 -10.14 12.58
CA GLY A 112 -7.17 -10.02 11.43
C GLY A 112 -7.10 -8.57 10.95
N GLY A 113 -5.88 -8.04 10.83
CA GLY A 113 -5.63 -6.68 10.34
C GLY A 113 -4.27 -6.17 10.78
N VAL A 114 -3.57 -5.49 9.90
CA VAL A 114 -2.24 -4.91 10.12
C VAL A 114 -2.32 -3.39 10.10
N SER A 115 -1.74 -2.75 11.11
CA SER A 115 -1.67 -1.29 11.20
C SER A 115 -0.37 -0.79 10.56
N SER A 116 -0.46 0.00 9.47
CA SER A 116 0.72 0.37 8.68
C SER A 116 0.62 1.68 7.87
N VAL A 117 -0.53 2.35 7.78
CA VAL A 117 -0.75 3.44 6.82
C VAL A 117 0.30 4.55 6.89
N GLN A 118 0.70 4.93 8.11
CA GLN A 118 1.71 5.98 8.33
C GLN A 118 3.08 5.63 7.72
N PHE A 119 3.43 4.35 7.69
CA PHE A 119 4.76 3.89 7.30
C PHE A 119 4.84 3.37 5.86
N GLY A 120 3.74 3.43 5.11
CA GLY A 120 3.64 2.79 3.79
C GLY A 120 4.76 3.15 2.82
N VAL A 121 5.13 4.43 2.73
CA VAL A 121 6.23 4.92 1.88
C VAL A 121 7.56 4.32 2.31
N SER A 122 7.88 4.40 3.60
CA SER A 122 9.15 3.89 4.16
C SER A 122 9.22 2.37 4.15
N LEU A 123 8.11 1.67 4.39
CA LEU A 123 8.04 0.20 4.28
C LEU A 123 8.37 -0.26 2.87
N PHE A 124 7.73 0.32 1.88
CA PHE A 124 8.02 -0.02 0.49
C PHE A 124 9.45 0.35 0.12
N TRP A 125 9.91 1.55 0.49
CA TRP A 125 11.24 2.04 0.14
C TRP A 125 12.36 1.21 0.77
N THR A 126 12.22 0.76 2.01
CA THR A 126 13.19 -0.09 2.70
C THR A 126 13.54 -1.33 1.88
N GLU A 127 12.53 -2.03 1.40
CA GLU A 127 12.71 -3.24 0.59
C GLU A 127 13.08 -2.92 -0.87
N ALA A 128 12.50 -1.86 -1.44
CA ALA A 128 12.73 -1.44 -2.81
C ALA A 128 14.16 -0.92 -3.02
N LYS A 129 14.67 -0.08 -2.10
CA LYS A 129 16.04 0.44 -2.13
C LYS A 129 17.06 -0.69 -2.09
N ALA A 130 16.87 -1.68 -1.22
CA ALA A 130 17.75 -2.86 -1.12
C ALA A 130 17.76 -3.71 -2.40
N ARG A 131 16.71 -3.63 -3.20
CA ARG A 131 16.58 -4.31 -4.51
C ARG A 131 16.96 -3.44 -5.70
N GLY A 132 17.46 -2.22 -5.47
CA GLY A 132 17.91 -1.30 -6.53
C GLY A 132 16.78 -0.57 -7.28
N TYR A 133 15.57 -0.53 -6.73
CA TYR A 133 14.47 0.24 -7.34
C TYR A 133 14.67 1.75 -7.15
N SER A 134 14.14 2.51 -8.10
CA SER A 134 14.17 3.97 -8.07
C SER A 134 12.97 4.59 -7.35
N LEU A 135 13.09 5.87 -6.99
CA LEU A 135 11.96 6.69 -6.49
C LEU A 135 10.81 6.79 -7.51
N SER A 136 11.11 6.69 -8.82
CA SER A 136 10.08 6.63 -9.86
C SER A 136 9.21 5.39 -9.71
N THR A 137 9.79 4.25 -9.32
CA THR A 137 9.03 3.02 -9.05
C THR A 137 8.11 3.20 -7.84
N LEU A 138 8.61 3.81 -6.78
CA LEU A 138 7.81 4.17 -5.60
C LEU A 138 6.62 5.06 -5.99
N SER A 139 6.87 6.16 -6.69
CA SER A 139 5.83 7.08 -7.16
C SER A 139 4.80 6.40 -8.06
N HIS A 140 5.23 5.48 -8.94
CA HIS A 140 4.32 4.72 -9.79
C HIS A 140 3.30 3.92 -8.96
N PHE A 141 3.78 3.14 -7.99
CA PHE A 141 2.91 2.23 -7.25
C PHE A 141 2.11 2.90 -6.12
N LEU A 142 2.63 3.98 -5.52
CA LEU A 142 2.00 4.63 -4.36
C LEU A 142 1.27 5.94 -4.71
N SER A 143 1.43 6.48 -5.91
CA SER A 143 0.80 7.74 -6.32
C SER A 143 0.03 7.60 -7.64
N ALA A 144 0.71 7.29 -8.74
CA ALA A 144 0.09 7.24 -10.08
C ALA A 144 -0.94 6.11 -10.20
N GLY A 145 -0.63 4.91 -9.71
CA GLY A 145 -1.52 3.77 -9.72
C GLY A 145 -2.83 4.02 -8.96
N PRO A 146 -2.77 4.42 -7.67
CA PRO A 146 -3.97 4.76 -6.89
C PRO A 146 -4.81 5.87 -7.50
N ALA A 147 -4.19 6.97 -7.98
CA ALA A 147 -4.91 8.05 -8.64
C ALA A 147 -5.65 7.58 -9.89
N LYS A 148 -5.03 6.70 -10.67
CA LYS A 148 -5.64 6.12 -11.85
C LYS A 148 -6.81 5.18 -11.52
N LEU A 149 -6.67 4.35 -10.48
CA LEU A 149 -7.74 3.46 -10.03
C LEU A 149 -8.97 4.24 -9.59
N THR A 150 -8.76 5.27 -8.78
CA THR A 150 -9.83 6.11 -8.26
C THR A 150 -10.42 7.08 -9.30
N GLY A 151 -9.72 7.28 -10.44
CA GLY A 151 -10.13 8.20 -11.50
C GLY A 151 -9.93 9.67 -11.16
N LEU A 152 -9.06 9.99 -10.19
CA LEU A 152 -8.74 11.36 -9.78
C LEU A 152 -7.82 12.03 -10.81
N GLN A 153 -8.38 12.95 -11.59
CA GLN A 153 -7.73 13.55 -12.77
C GLN A 153 -6.54 14.45 -12.41
N ARG A 154 -6.52 15.02 -11.20
CA ARG A 154 -5.52 16.01 -10.76
C ARG A 154 -4.59 15.49 -9.66
N LYS A 155 -4.52 14.17 -9.47
CA LYS A 155 -3.69 13.50 -8.45
C LYS A 155 -2.66 12.57 -9.08
N GLY A 156 -1.64 12.19 -8.30
CA GLY A 156 -0.67 11.16 -8.63
C GLY A 156 0.52 11.59 -9.49
N PHE A 157 0.62 12.85 -9.89
CA PHE A 157 1.71 13.37 -10.72
C PHE A 157 2.15 14.77 -10.31
N LEU A 158 3.46 15.04 -10.44
CA LEU A 158 4.06 16.37 -10.29
C LEU A 158 4.09 17.07 -11.66
N ARG A 159 3.05 17.85 -11.99
CA ARG A 159 3.00 18.65 -13.21
C ARG A 159 2.02 19.81 -13.10
N PRO A 160 2.17 20.87 -13.92
CA PRO A 160 1.25 21.99 -13.94
C PRO A 160 -0.21 21.54 -14.12
N GLY A 161 -1.15 22.13 -13.36
CA GLY A 161 -2.57 21.80 -13.36
C GLY A 161 -2.98 20.68 -12.42
N TYR A 162 -2.02 20.02 -11.76
CA TYR A 162 -2.29 19.02 -10.71
C TYR A 162 -2.32 19.68 -9.33
N ASP A 163 -3.04 19.05 -8.42
CA ASP A 163 -3.08 19.49 -7.03
C ASP A 163 -1.70 19.29 -6.39
N ALA A 164 -1.27 20.28 -5.60
CA ALA A 164 0.01 20.23 -4.90
C ALA A 164 -0.10 19.38 -3.60
N ASP A 165 -0.51 18.10 -3.78
CA ASP A 165 -0.47 17.08 -2.75
C ASP A 165 0.90 16.40 -2.84
N LEU A 166 1.83 16.82 -1.99
CA LEU A 166 3.24 16.52 -2.13
C LEU A 166 3.81 16.01 -0.82
N ILE A 167 4.82 15.16 -0.93
CA ILE A 167 5.73 14.86 0.17
C ILE A 167 7.15 15.31 -0.16
N TYR A 168 7.85 15.85 0.82
CA TYR A 168 9.30 15.93 0.80
C TYR A 168 9.85 14.68 1.48
N PHE A 169 10.54 13.84 0.72
CA PHE A 169 11.00 12.53 1.13
C PHE A 169 12.52 12.46 1.11
N ASP A 170 13.14 12.12 2.24
CA ASP A 170 14.56 11.83 2.33
C ASP A 170 14.78 10.31 2.17
N PRO A 171 15.30 9.85 1.03
CA PRO A 171 15.49 8.43 0.76
C PRO A 171 16.65 7.79 1.53
N ASP A 172 17.53 8.58 2.12
CA ASP A 172 18.74 8.13 2.80
C ASP A 172 18.61 8.14 4.32
N ALA A 173 17.66 8.89 4.85
CA ALA A 173 17.34 8.87 6.27
C ALA A 173 16.82 7.49 6.72
N SER A 174 16.98 7.20 7.99
CA SER A 174 16.43 6.00 8.62
C SER A 174 15.88 6.32 10.01
N PHE A 175 14.88 5.54 10.45
CA PHE A 175 14.31 5.68 11.78
C PHE A 175 13.85 4.33 12.31
N VAL A 176 13.68 4.24 13.64
CA VAL A 176 13.12 3.05 14.29
C VAL A 176 11.65 3.29 14.56
N VAL A 177 10.80 2.31 14.26
CA VAL A 177 9.38 2.38 14.59
C VAL A 177 9.20 2.17 16.09
N THR A 178 8.78 3.22 16.80
CA THR A 178 8.50 3.20 18.24
C THR A 178 7.07 3.64 18.55
N PRO A 179 6.52 3.36 19.73
CA PRO A 179 5.17 3.80 20.09
C PRO A 179 5.00 5.33 20.03
N GLU A 180 6.07 6.09 20.29
CA GLU A 180 6.05 7.55 20.33
C GLU A 180 5.81 8.16 18.96
N ILE A 181 6.40 7.58 17.90
CA ILE A 181 6.24 8.09 16.53
C ILE A 181 4.96 7.63 15.85
N ILE A 182 4.24 6.64 16.41
CA ILE A 182 2.97 6.19 15.85
C ILE A 182 1.89 7.24 16.11
N MET A 183 1.26 7.74 15.03
CA MET A 183 0.24 8.79 15.09
C MET A 183 -1.19 8.23 15.14
N TYR A 184 -1.43 7.00 14.68
CA TYR A 184 -2.76 6.40 14.73
C TYR A 184 -3.13 5.93 16.15
N LYS A 185 -4.43 5.88 16.43
CA LYS A 185 -5.01 5.69 17.77
C LYS A 185 -4.51 4.44 18.50
N ASN A 186 -4.50 3.29 17.83
CA ASN A 186 -4.11 2.01 18.43
C ASN A 186 -2.66 1.69 18.05
N LYS A 187 -1.73 1.93 18.97
CA LYS A 187 -0.28 1.84 18.73
C LYS A 187 0.22 0.38 18.73
N ILE A 188 -0.42 -0.46 17.92
CA ILE A 188 -0.06 -1.86 17.71
C ILE A 188 0.35 -2.03 16.26
N SER A 189 1.55 -2.56 16.03
CA SER A 189 2.08 -2.74 14.68
C SER A 189 3.07 -3.91 14.63
N PRO A 190 3.05 -4.75 13.59
CA PRO A 190 4.08 -5.77 13.37
C PRO A 190 5.43 -5.17 12.99
N TYR A 191 5.49 -3.86 12.77
CA TYR A 191 6.73 -3.14 12.44
C TYR A 191 7.43 -2.54 13.64
N MET A 192 6.91 -2.72 14.85
CA MET A 192 7.52 -2.22 16.09
C MET A 192 8.99 -2.63 16.19
N ASN A 193 9.85 -1.70 16.58
CA ASN A 193 11.30 -1.84 16.70
C ASN A 193 12.05 -2.14 15.37
N ARG A 194 11.39 -2.09 14.23
CA ARG A 194 12.07 -2.22 12.92
C ARG A 194 12.70 -0.90 12.51
N VAL A 195 13.89 -0.99 11.92
CA VAL A 195 14.52 0.13 11.22
C VAL A 195 13.92 0.22 9.83
N LEU A 196 13.40 1.39 9.48
CA LEU A 196 12.90 1.69 8.15
C LEU A 196 13.81 2.70 7.45
N GLN A 197 13.97 2.55 6.14
CA GLN A 197 14.71 3.46 5.26
C GLN A 197 13.74 4.43 4.59
N GLY A 198 14.21 5.67 4.46
CA GLY A 198 13.43 6.74 3.84
C GLY A 198 12.44 7.35 4.83
N GLN A 199 12.49 8.68 4.94
CA GLN A 199 11.62 9.44 5.85
C GLN A 199 10.84 10.50 5.10
N VAL A 200 9.53 10.57 5.33
CA VAL A 200 8.72 11.71 4.92
C VAL A 200 8.98 12.85 5.90
N VAL A 201 9.58 13.94 5.44
CA VAL A 201 9.95 15.10 6.24
C VAL A 201 8.80 16.10 6.27
N TYR A 202 8.21 16.40 5.11
CA TYR A 202 7.08 17.31 4.99
C TYR A 202 5.96 16.67 4.17
N THR A 203 4.72 16.98 4.53
CA THR A 203 3.54 16.63 3.74
C THR A 203 2.74 17.90 3.45
N PHE A 204 2.42 18.10 2.18
CA PHE A 204 1.61 19.22 1.70
C PHE A 204 0.29 18.70 1.13
N LEU A 205 -0.78 19.37 1.44
CA LEU A 205 -2.11 19.15 0.88
C LEU A 205 -2.56 20.43 0.15
N ARG A 206 -2.72 20.35 -1.17
CA ARG A 206 -3.02 21.50 -2.04
C ARG A 206 -2.08 22.71 -1.77
N GLY A 207 -0.79 22.43 -1.56
CA GLY A 207 0.24 23.44 -1.30
C GLY A 207 0.30 23.94 0.15
N GLN A 208 -0.56 23.51 1.04
CA GLN A 208 -0.51 23.84 2.47
C GLN A 208 0.26 22.76 3.22
N LEU A 209 1.20 23.15 4.07
CA LEU A 209 1.94 22.25 4.92
C LEU A 209 1.02 21.67 6.00
N VAL A 210 0.85 20.35 6.04
CA VAL A 210 -0.06 19.66 6.96
C VAL A 210 0.66 18.76 7.96
N ALA A 211 1.90 18.37 7.68
CA ALA A 211 2.74 17.62 8.61
C ALA A 211 4.22 17.91 8.38
N SER A 212 5.02 17.89 9.46
CA SER A 212 6.47 18.08 9.44
C SER A 212 7.12 17.18 10.47
N SER A 213 8.10 16.35 10.05
CA SER A 213 8.95 15.52 10.91
C SER A 213 8.19 14.71 11.99
N GLY A 214 7.01 14.20 11.66
CA GLY A 214 6.17 13.43 12.59
C GLY A 214 5.18 14.26 13.40
N GLU A 215 5.16 15.59 13.26
CA GLU A 215 4.12 16.45 13.81
C GLU A 215 3.04 16.71 12.76
N VAL A 216 1.78 16.54 13.15
CA VAL A 216 0.61 16.87 12.30
C VAL A 216 0.05 18.20 12.78
N PHE A 217 -0.13 19.15 11.87
CA PHE A 217 -0.68 20.45 12.21
C PHE A 217 -2.20 20.36 12.45
N GLU A 218 -2.69 21.20 13.35
CA GLU A 218 -4.09 21.21 13.79
C GLU A 218 -5.04 21.64 12.67
N GLY A 219 -6.21 21.02 12.66
CA GLY A 219 -7.35 21.35 11.83
C GLY A 219 -7.52 20.44 10.59
N PRO A 220 -8.76 20.08 10.26
CA PRO A 220 -9.07 19.31 9.06
C PRO A 220 -8.96 20.20 7.82
N LEU A 221 -7.91 20.03 7.02
CA LEU A 221 -7.72 20.73 5.75
C LEU A 221 -8.17 19.91 4.53
N GLY A 222 -8.63 18.67 4.77
CA GLY A 222 -9.09 17.76 3.73
C GLY A 222 -10.43 18.20 3.13
N GLU A 223 -10.61 17.87 1.84
CA GLU A 223 -11.87 18.02 1.13
C GLU A 223 -12.39 16.67 0.69
N LEU A 224 -13.69 16.48 0.72
CA LEU A 224 -14.34 15.29 0.20
C LEU A 224 -14.35 15.34 -1.33
N LEU A 225 -13.61 14.40 -1.95
CA LEU A 225 -13.57 14.26 -3.40
C LEU A 225 -14.53 13.15 -3.82
N LEU A 226 -15.72 13.54 -4.27
CA LEU A 226 -16.71 12.61 -4.83
C LEU A 226 -16.54 12.55 -6.34
N LYS A 227 -16.77 11.38 -6.93
CA LYS A 227 -16.99 11.27 -8.37
C LYS A 227 -18.31 11.98 -8.69
N ASP A 228 -18.29 12.92 -9.62
CA ASP A 228 -19.49 13.43 -10.21
C ASP A 228 -20.25 12.25 -10.82
N GLY A 229 -21.49 12.06 -10.38
CA GLY A 229 -22.31 10.96 -10.85
C GLY A 229 -22.64 11.18 -12.32
N ASN A 230 -21.99 10.44 -13.20
CA ASN A 230 -22.34 10.19 -14.59
C ASN A 230 -22.68 8.71 -14.75
#